data_42075d8cd333604bd6076769d09172a9
#
_entry.id   42075d8cd333604bd6076769d09172a9
#
_cell.length_a   1.000
_cell.length_b   1.000
_cell.length_c   1.000
_cell.angle_alpha   90.00
_cell.angle_beta   90.00
_cell.angle_gamma   90.00
#
_symmetry.space_group_name_H-M   'P 1'
#
loop_
_entity.id
_entity.type
_entity.pdbx_description
1 polymer ?
#
loop_
_entity_poly.entity_id
_entity_poly.type
_entity_poly.pdbx_seq_one_letter_code
_entity_poly.pdbx_strand_id
1 'polypeptide(L)'
;MLKGGAPMKYQVFSDMDGVLVNFESGVLKHMNERFQEIANNQEEYKALRGSGSSDYKLYKLARAAARELGGWDVEINKWHIARSDQEGSLGRNKRIRDLMYRLVEDDVHLWANLGWERGGKELWDYIKDIPGLEILSAPMAEGSKLGKKIWVERELGLPVEKVNLSDSKKPYGVWNGKQGLLIDDRDKYVNEFREGGGI
;
A
#
# COMPACT_ATOMS: atom_id res chain seq x y z
N MET A 1 30.51 -24.09 19.75
CA MET A 1 31.07 -22.83 19.20
C MET A 1 30.65 -22.74 17.73
N LEU A 2 29.65 -21.95 17.42
CA LEU A 2 29.27 -21.65 16.05
C LEU A 2 30.34 -20.75 15.45
N LYS A 3 30.99 -21.20 14.39
CA LYS A 3 31.96 -20.41 13.61
C LYS A 3 31.29 -19.13 13.17
N GLY A 4 31.83 -17.98 13.58
CA GLY A 4 31.36 -16.68 13.11
C GLY A 4 31.41 -16.62 11.60
N GLY A 5 30.25 -16.60 10.97
CA GLY A 5 30.15 -16.35 9.54
C GLY A 5 30.76 -14.98 9.22
N ALA A 6 31.39 -14.84 8.05
CA ALA A 6 31.86 -13.55 7.59
C ALA A 6 30.72 -12.52 7.64
N PRO A 7 30.98 -11.26 8.05
CA PRO A 7 29.96 -10.24 8.12
C PRO A 7 29.29 -10.10 6.74
N MET A 8 27.95 -10.15 6.72
CA MET A 8 27.20 -10.00 5.47
C MET A 8 27.56 -8.67 4.81
N LYS A 9 27.94 -8.74 3.53
CA LYS A 9 28.31 -7.58 2.71
C LYS A 9 27.11 -6.71 2.35
N TYR A 10 25.91 -7.30 2.34
CA TYR A 10 24.68 -6.67 1.89
C TYR A 10 23.67 -6.54 3.02
N GLN A 11 22.83 -5.50 2.91
CA GLN A 11 21.57 -5.37 3.67
C GLN A 11 20.43 -5.67 2.70
N VAL A 12 19.57 -6.64 3.01
CA VAL A 12 18.46 -7.03 2.12
C VAL A 12 17.16 -6.39 2.60
N PHE A 13 16.43 -5.83 1.64
CA PHE A 13 15.10 -5.25 1.84
C PHE A 13 14.09 -5.88 0.88
N SER A 14 12.87 -6.15 1.38
CA SER A 14 11.73 -6.49 0.54
C SER A 14 10.65 -5.42 0.70
N ASP A 15 10.07 -4.97 -0.43
CA ASP A 15 8.81 -4.22 -0.37
C ASP A 15 7.65 -5.13 0.05
N MET A 16 6.52 -4.50 0.39
CA MET A 16 5.28 -5.20 0.71
C MET A 16 4.31 -5.20 -0.47
N ASP A 17 3.88 -4.00 -0.90
CA ASP A 17 2.77 -3.80 -1.83
C ASP A 17 3.17 -4.23 -3.25
N GLY A 18 2.48 -5.23 -3.82
CA GLY A 18 2.81 -5.78 -5.12
C GLY A 18 3.93 -6.83 -5.11
N VAL A 19 4.61 -7.04 -3.98
CA VAL A 19 5.65 -8.06 -3.79
C VAL A 19 5.16 -9.18 -2.87
N LEU A 20 4.83 -8.85 -1.63
CA LEU A 20 4.31 -9.81 -0.64
C LEU A 20 2.79 -9.70 -0.49
N VAL A 21 2.25 -8.50 -0.67
CA VAL A 21 0.87 -8.12 -0.35
C VAL A 21 0.13 -7.71 -1.61
N ASN A 22 -1.05 -8.30 -1.82
CA ASN A 22 -1.96 -7.94 -2.91
C ASN A 22 -2.73 -6.66 -2.57
N PHE A 23 -2.04 -5.53 -2.68
CA PHE A 23 -2.59 -4.20 -2.40
C PHE A 23 -3.75 -3.86 -3.34
N GLU A 24 -3.58 -4.07 -4.66
CA GLU A 24 -4.57 -3.66 -5.66
C GLU A 24 -5.92 -4.33 -5.41
N SER A 25 -5.94 -5.65 -5.27
CA SER A 25 -7.19 -6.39 -5.06
C SER A 25 -7.84 -6.05 -3.71
N GLY A 26 -7.04 -5.88 -2.66
CA GLY A 26 -7.54 -5.52 -1.33
C GLY A 26 -8.20 -4.15 -1.32
N VAL A 27 -7.56 -3.16 -1.94
CA VAL A 27 -8.09 -1.80 -2.06
C VAL A 27 -9.35 -1.77 -2.92
N LEU A 28 -9.36 -2.44 -4.07
CA LEU A 28 -10.53 -2.49 -4.95
C LEU A 28 -11.75 -3.11 -4.26
N LYS A 29 -11.54 -4.22 -3.56
CA LYS A 29 -12.60 -4.87 -2.78
C LYS A 29 -13.17 -3.90 -1.74
N HIS A 30 -12.32 -3.31 -0.91
CA HIS A 30 -12.72 -2.37 0.13
C HIS A 30 -13.44 -1.14 -0.45
N MET A 31 -12.93 -0.57 -1.53
CA MET A 31 -13.57 0.56 -2.21
C MET A 31 -14.99 0.20 -2.68
N ASN A 32 -15.17 -0.95 -3.32
CA ASN A 32 -16.48 -1.36 -3.83
C ASN A 32 -17.46 -1.61 -2.69
N GLU A 33 -17.04 -2.27 -1.61
CA GLU A 33 -17.87 -2.49 -0.42
C GLU A 33 -18.32 -1.15 0.20
N ARG A 34 -17.40 -0.20 0.40
CA ARG A 34 -17.70 1.12 0.97
C ARG A 34 -18.52 2.00 0.01
N PHE A 35 -18.26 1.91 -1.28
CA PHE A 35 -19.01 2.65 -2.30
C PHE A 35 -20.48 2.20 -2.32
N GLN A 36 -20.73 0.90 -2.29
CA GLN A 36 -22.09 0.35 -2.23
C GLN A 36 -22.78 0.65 -0.90
N GLU A 37 -22.08 0.61 0.23
CA GLU A 37 -22.63 1.04 1.52
C GLU A 37 -23.13 2.49 1.47
N ILE A 38 -22.30 3.40 0.91
CA ILE A 38 -22.68 4.82 0.76
C ILE A 38 -23.86 4.96 -0.22
N ALA A 39 -23.88 4.17 -1.29
CA ALA A 39 -24.98 4.17 -2.27
C ALA A 39 -26.31 3.78 -1.62
N ASN A 40 -26.30 2.77 -0.75
CA ASN A 40 -27.50 2.26 -0.09
C ASN A 40 -28.00 3.19 1.04
N ASN A 41 -27.11 3.97 1.65
CA ASN A 41 -27.44 4.82 2.81
C ASN A 41 -27.39 6.33 2.48
N GLN A 42 -27.65 6.72 1.23
CA GLN A 42 -27.53 8.11 0.76
C GLN A 42 -28.32 9.12 1.59
N GLU A 43 -29.52 8.79 2.07
CA GLU A 43 -30.36 9.72 2.85
C GLU A 43 -29.75 10.02 4.21
N GLU A 44 -29.15 9.03 4.87
CA GLU A 44 -28.44 9.22 6.15
C GLU A 44 -27.25 10.17 5.97
N TYR A 45 -26.45 9.94 4.94
CA TYR A 45 -25.31 10.81 4.61
C TYR A 45 -25.75 12.24 4.25
N LYS A 46 -26.86 12.39 3.52
CA LYS A 46 -27.43 13.71 3.17
C LYS A 46 -27.93 14.48 4.41
N ALA A 47 -28.46 13.79 5.41
CA ALA A 47 -28.90 14.39 6.66
C ALA A 47 -27.77 15.09 7.44
N LEU A 48 -26.51 14.66 7.20
CA LEU A 48 -25.31 15.28 7.79
C LEU A 48 -24.87 16.58 7.10
N ARG A 49 -25.65 17.08 6.13
CA ARG A 49 -25.32 18.32 5.41
C ARG A 49 -25.23 19.50 6.38
N GLY A 50 -24.11 20.21 6.33
CA GLY A 50 -23.87 21.39 7.18
C GLY A 50 -23.26 21.07 8.55
N SER A 51 -23.18 19.80 8.97
CA SER A 51 -22.59 19.40 10.25
C SER A 51 -21.05 19.49 10.31
N GLY A 52 -20.37 19.66 9.16
CA GLY A 52 -18.91 19.56 9.08
C GLY A 52 -18.37 18.12 9.13
N SER A 53 -19.27 17.12 9.24
CA SER A 53 -18.94 15.70 9.36
C SER A 53 -17.99 15.20 8.27
N SER A 54 -17.07 14.34 8.67
CA SER A 54 -16.20 13.56 7.75
C SER A 54 -17.00 12.70 6.79
N ASP A 55 -18.12 12.14 7.28
CA ASP A 55 -19.00 11.24 6.52
C ASP A 55 -19.74 12.01 5.41
N TYR A 56 -20.17 13.24 5.67
CA TYR A 56 -20.74 14.07 4.60
C TYR A 56 -19.69 14.44 3.54
N LYS A 57 -18.42 14.66 3.95
CA LYS A 57 -17.32 14.90 2.99
C LYS A 57 -17.06 13.65 2.15
N LEU A 58 -17.04 12.47 2.79
CA LEU A 58 -16.90 11.18 2.10
C LEU A 58 -18.04 10.94 1.11
N TYR A 59 -19.30 11.19 1.53
CA TYR A 59 -20.46 11.10 0.64
C TYR A 59 -20.31 11.99 -0.60
N LYS A 60 -19.83 13.24 -0.43
CA LYS A 60 -19.61 14.14 -1.58
C LYS A 60 -18.58 13.59 -2.55
N LEU A 61 -17.49 12.98 -2.07
CA LEU A 61 -16.49 12.34 -2.91
C LEU A 61 -17.08 11.12 -3.63
N ALA A 62 -17.78 10.25 -2.92
CA ALA A 62 -18.42 9.07 -3.50
C ALA A 62 -19.47 9.45 -4.56
N ARG A 63 -20.30 10.47 -4.32
CA ARG A 63 -21.25 11.00 -5.30
C ARG A 63 -20.57 11.59 -6.53
N ALA A 64 -19.41 12.23 -6.35
CA ALA A 64 -18.65 12.74 -7.47
C ALA A 64 -18.01 11.61 -8.29
N ALA A 65 -17.51 10.56 -7.64
CA ALA A 65 -17.02 9.36 -8.28
C ALA A 65 -18.14 8.62 -9.04
N ALA A 66 -19.33 8.48 -8.44
CA ALA A 66 -20.49 7.89 -9.11
C ALA A 66 -20.85 8.59 -10.42
N ARG A 67 -20.74 9.93 -10.46
CA ARG A 67 -20.97 10.69 -11.70
C ARG A 67 -19.92 10.41 -12.78
N GLU A 68 -18.65 10.22 -12.40
CA GLU A 68 -17.58 9.85 -13.33
C GLU A 68 -17.75 8.42 -13.85
N LEU A 69 -18.24 7.52 -13.01
CA LEU A 69 -18.52 6.12 -13.35
C LEU A 69 -19.78 5.94 -14.22
N GLY A 70 -20.69 6.92 -14.21
CA GLY A 70 -21.98 6.83 -14.88
C GLY A 70 -23.10 6.28 -13.99
N GLY A 71 -22.87 6.01 -12.71
CA GLY A 71 -23.87 5.54 -11.76
C GLY A 71 -23.26 4.98 -10.47
N TRP A 72 -24.13 4.64 -9.53
CA TRP A 72 -23.75 3.99 -8.28
C TRP A 72 -23.58 2.47 -8.42
N ASP A 73 -24.19 1.88 -9.46
CA ASP A 73 -24.18 0.43 -9.71
C ASP A 73 -22.93 -0.03 -10.49
N VAL A 74 -22.02 0.89 -10.77
CA VAL A 74 -20.80 0.59 -11.55
C VAL A 74 -19.69 0.16 -10.60
N GLU A 75 -19.12 -1.02 -10.85
CA GLU A 75 -17.99 -1.54 -10.11
C GLU A 75 -16.70 -0.74 -10.40
N ILE A 76 -16.02 -0.34 -9.35
CA ILE A 76 -14.70 0.30 -9.46
C ILE A 76 -13.66 -0.79 -9.76
N ASN A 77 -12.86 -0.60 -10.79
CA ASN A 77 -11.81 -1.53 -11.20
C ASN A 77 -10.43 -0.84 -11.25
N LYS A 78 -9.39 -1.61 -11.51
CA LYS A 78 -8.00 -1.12 -11.52
C LYS A 78 -7.75 0.08 -12.45
N TRP A 79 -8.43 0.16 -13.58
CA TRP A 79 -8.29 1.27 -14.53
C TRP A 79 -8.83 2.59 -13.96
N HIS A 80 -9.82 2.52 -13.09
CA HIS A 80 -10.38 3.70 -12.43
C HIS A 80 -9.43 4.30 -11.39
N ILE A 81 -8.56 3.48 -10.77
CA ILE A 81 -7.59 3.92 -9.75
C ILE A 81 -6.16 4.06 -10.29
N ALA A 82 -5.90 3.65 -11.54
CA ALA A 82 -4.59 3.77 -12.16
C ALA A 82 -4.07 5.21 -12.15
N ARG A 83 -2.76 5.36 -12.01
CA ARG A 83 -2.11 6.69 -12.00
C ARG A 83 -2.02 7.25 -13.42
N SER A 84 -1.92 8.59 -13.54
CA SER A 84 -1.83 9.31 -14.81
C SER A 84 -0.58 9.01 -15.64
N ASP A 85 0.45 8.45 -15.03
CA ASP A 85 1.71 8.02 -15.66
C ASP A 85 1.64 6.64 -16.31
N GLN A 86 0.55 5.89 -16.06
CA GLN A 86 0.29 4.62 -16.75
C GLN A 86 -0.54 4.88 -18.01
N GLU A 87 -0.15 4.26 -19.13
CA GLU A 87 -0.88 4.39 -20.40
C GLU A 87 -2.37 4.13 -20.24
N GLY A 88 -3.18 5.12 -20.61
CA GLY A 88 -4.64 5.06 -20.55
C GLY A 88 -5.31 5.76 -19.37
N SER A 89 -4.56 6.23 -18.34
CA SER A 89 -5.14 6.90 -17.18
C SER A 89 -5.12 8.44 -17.28
N LEU A 90 -5.68 8.97 -18.30
CA LEU A 90 -5.73 10.39 -18.68
C LEU A 90 -6.40 11.33 -17.64
N GLY A 91 -6.01 11.35 -16.39
CA GLY A 91 -6.55 12.31 -15.41
C GLY A 91 -8.08 12.25 -15.20
N ARG A 92 -8.77 11.43 -15.99
CA ARG A 92 -10.24 11.30 -16.03
C ARG A 92 -10.84 10.78 -14.74
N ASN A 93 -10.04 10.05 -13.93
CA ASN A 93 -10.54 9.37 -12.73
C ASN A 93 -10.05 10.03 -11.44
N LYS A 94 -9.76 11.33 -11.46
CA LYS A 94 -9.24 12.04 -10.28
C LYS A 94 -10.14 11.87 -9.05
N ARG A 95 -11.45 12.01 -9.22
CA ARG A 95 -12.41 11.91 -8.10
C ARG A 95 -12.52 10.50 -7.55
N ILE A 96 -12.36 9.50 -8.40
CA ILE A 96 -12.32 8.09 -7.97
C ILE A 96 -11.05 7.83 -7.17
N ARG A 97 -9.91 8.38 -7.59
CA ARG A 97 -8.66 8.31 -6.81
C ARG A 97 -8.76 9.09 -5.49
N ASP A 98 -9.34 10.29 -5.50
CA ASP A 98 -9.55 11.06 -4.28
C ASP A 98 -10.44 10.27 -3.29
N LEU A 99 -11.46 9.57 -3.78
CA LEU A 99 -12.27 8.65 -2.97
C LEU A 99 -11.43 7.47 -2.44
N MET A 100 -10.62 6.85 -3.30
CA MET A 100 -9.71 5.78 -2.89
C MET A 100 -8.83 6.22 -1.73
N TYR A 101 -8.08 7.32 -1.90
CA TYR A 101 -7.20 7.82 -0.84
C TYR A 101 -7.97 8.04 0.47
N ARG A 102 -9.13 8.68 0.38
CA ARG A 102 -9.96 8.95 1.56
C ARG A 102 -10.45 7.70 2.27
N LEU A 103 -10.69 6.62 1.54
CA LEU A 103 -11.16 5.35 2.11
C LEU A 103 -10.04 4.51 2.70
N VAL A 104 -8.83 4.60 2.14
CA VAL A 104 -7.78 3.62 2.44
C VAL A 104 -6.59 4.18 3.24
N GLU A 105 -6.32 5.49 3.17
CA GLU A 105 -5.08 6.07 3.72
C GLU A 105 -4.90 5.82 5.22
N ASP A 106 -5.99 5.94 6.01
CA ASP A 106 -5.99 5.80 7.46
C ASP A 106 -6.74 4.56 7.98
N ASP A 107 -7.17 3.66 7.10
CA ASP A 107 -7.87 2.44 7.50
C ASP A 107 -6.89 1.35 7.97
N VAL A 108 -6.57 1.35 9.25
CA VAL A 108 -5.69 0.35 9.89
C VAL A 108 -6.15 -1.08 9.61
N HIS A 109 -7.48 -1.32 9.66
CA HIS A 109 -8.04 -2.66 9.48
C HIS A 109 -7.82 -3.18 8.07
N LEU A 110 -8.01 -2.33 7.06
CA LEU A 110 -7.71 -2.68 5.67
C LEU A 110 -6.25 -3.11 5.53
N TRP A 111 -5.30 -2.25 5.94
CA TRP A 111 -3.87 -2.51 5.78
C TRP A 111 -3.39 -3.74 6.56
N ALA A 112 -3.95 -3.95 7.75
CA ALA A 112 -3.63 -5.11 8.57
C ALA A 112 -4.18 -6.43 8.00
N ASN A 113 -5.20 -6.40 7.12
CA ASN A 113 -5.88 -7.60 6.62
C ASN A 113 -5.78 -7.78 5.10
N LEU A 114 -4.84 -7.09 4.44
CA LEU A 114 -4.54 -7.36 3.04
C LEU A 114 -4.08 -8.81 2.85
N GLY A 115 -4.51 -9.41 1.73
CA GLY A 115 -4.11 -10.77 1.37
C GLY A 115 -2.68 -10.82 0.81
N TRP A 116 -2.13 -12.01 0.74
CA TRP A 116 -0.87 -12.26 0.07
C TRP A 116 -0.97 -11.98 -1.44
N GLU A 117 0.11 -11.41 -2.00
CA GLU A 117 0.27 -11.35 -3.45
C GLU A 117 0.48 -12.76 -4.01
N ARG A 118 0.12 -12.96 -5.28
CA ARG A 118 0.34 -14.24 -5.95
C ARG A 118 1.85 -14.54 -5.99
N GLY A 119 2.25 -15.64 -5.37
CA GLY A 119 3.67 -16.00 -5.22
C GLY A 119 4.38 -15.27 -4.07
N GLY A 120 3.72 -14.33 -3.38
CA GLY A 120 4.33 -13.56 -2.29
C GLY A 120 4.70 -14.43 -1.09
N LYS A 121 3.85 -15.43 -0.77
CA LYS A 121 4.14 -16.36 0.33
C LYS A 121 5.32 -17.28 -0.02
N GLU A 122 5.39 -17.77 -1.24
CA GLU A 122 6.50 -18.58 -1.75
C GLU A 122 7.81 -17.78 -1.76
N LEU A 123 7.74 -16.52 -2.20
CA LEU A 123 8.89 -15.61 -2.13
C LEU A 123 9.34 -15.42 -0.69
N TRP A 124 8.39 -15.15 0.24
CA TRP A 124 8.71 -15.00 1.65
C TRP A 124 9.39 -16.24 2.21
N ASP A 125 8.85 -17.42 1.95
CA ASP A 125 9.41 -18.69 2.40
C ASP A 125 10.85 -18.93 1.86
N TYR A 126 11.17 -18.37 0.70
CA TYR A 126 12.51 -18.42 0.09
C TYR A 126 13.50 -17.45 0.72
N ILE A 127 13.05 -16.22 1.09
CA ILE A 127 13.96 -15.15 1.55
C ILE A 127 14.02 -14.96 3.07
N LYS A 128 13.04 -15.45 3.84
CA LYS A 128 12.89 -15.18 5.28
C LYS A 128 14.10 -15.52 6.13
N ASP A 129 14.90 -16.50 5.70
CA ASP A 129 16.10 -16.95 6.43
C ASP A 129 17.36 -16.16 6.04
N ILE A 130 17.25 -15.16 5.16
CA ILE A 130 18.37 -14.30 4.82
C ILE A 130 18.72 -13.44 6.05
N PRO A 131 19.94 -13.56 6.58
CA PRO A 131 20.33 -12.79 7.76
C PRO A 131 20.22 -11.28 7.50
N GLY A 132 19.57 -10.56 8.41
CA GLY A 132 19.41 -9.10 8.29
C GLY A 132 18.35 -8.65 7.30
N LEU A 133 17.50 -9.54 6.77
CA LEU A 133 16.34 -9.15 5.97
C LEU A 133 15.42 -8.21 6.76
N GLU A 134 15.00 -7.14 6.11
CA GLU A 134 14.06 -6.14 6.63
C GLU A 134 13.01 -5.80 5.57
N ILE A 135 11.87 -5.28 6.02
CA ILE A 135 10.84 -4.73 5.14
C ILE A 135 11.13 -3.25 4.90
N LEU A 136 10.96 -2.79 3.64
CA LEU A 136 11.09 -1.39 3.24
C LEU A 136 9.94 -1.01 2.32
N SER A 137 8.90 -0.36 2.87
CA SER A 137 7.68 -0.04 2.15
C SER A 137 7.30 1.44 2.28
N ALA A 138 6.62 1.98 1.26
CA ALA A 138 6.10 3.34 1.30
C ALA A 138 4.73 3.35 2.01
N PRO A 139 4.54 4.17 3.06
CA PRO A 139 3.23 4.35 3.70
C PRO A 139 2.37 5.36 2.92
N MET A 140 1.06 5.35 3.15
CA MET A 140 0.16 6.42 2.68
C MET A 140 -0.10 7.46 3.78
N ALA A 141 -0.45 6.99 5.00
CA ALA A 141 -0.72 7.81 6.17
C ALA A 141 -0.46 7.01 7.45
N GLU A 142 -0.78 7.55 8.62
CA GLU A 142 -0.52 6.89 9.91
C GLU A 142 -1.26 5.55 10.05
N GLY A 143 -2.52 5.48 9.58
CA GLY A 143 -3.29 4.23 9.61
C GLY A 143 -2.62 3.13 8.77
N SER A 144 -2.11 3.47 7.59
CA SER A 144 -1.37 2.53 6.75
C SER A 144 -0.05 2.08 7.40
N LYS A 145 0.65 2.98 8.11
CA LYS A 145 1.88 2.60 8.84
C LYS A 145 1.60 1.57 9.92
N LEU A 146 0.56 1.81 10.71
CA LEU A 146 0.18 0.89 11.78
C LEU A 146 -0.29 -0.45 11.21
N GLY A 147 -1.17 -0.43 10.21
CA GLY A 147 -1.70 -1.65 9.59
C GLY A 147 -0.60 -2.51 8.95
N LYS A 148 0.35 -1.90 8.24
CA LYS A 148 1.51 -2.61 7.66
C LYS A 148 2.37 -3.30 8.74
N LYS A 149 2.63 -2.63 9.86
CA LYS A 149 3.38 -3.23 10.98
C LYS A 149 2.65 -4.44 11.57
N ILE A 150 1.34 -4.32 11.80
CA ILE A 150 0.51 -5.43 12.29
C ILE A 150 0.54 -6.60 11.30
N TRP A 151 0.42 -6.33 10.00
CA TRP A 151 0.48 -7.36 8.97
C TRP A 151 1.83 -8.09 8.98
N VAL A 152 2.94 -7.34 9.01
CA VAL A 152 4.30 -7.90 9.01
C VAL A 152 4.55 -8.76 10.24
N GLU A 153 4.16 -8.29 11.42
CA GLU A 153 4.32 -9.06 12.66
C GLU A 153 3.52 -10.36 12.62
N ARG A 154 2.26 -10.30 12.16
CA ARG A 154 1.37 -11.46 12.12
C ARG A 154 1.75 -12.47 11.03
N GLU A 155 1.99 -12.00 9.80
CA GLU A 155 2.16 -12.87 8.64
C GLU A 155 3.61 -13.30 8.42
N LEU A 156 4.57 -12.42 8.74
CA LEU A 156 5.98 -12.68 8.52
C LEU A 156 6.73 -13.10 9.79
N GLY A 157 6.15 -12.87 10.98
CA GLY A 157 6.82 -13.11 12.26
C GLY A 157 8.02 -12.18 12.51
N LEU A 158 8.11 -11.07 11.76
CA LEU A 158 9.19 -10.10 11.95
C LEU A 158 8.79 -9.07 13.01
N PRO A 159 9.73 -8.68 13.90
CA PRO A 159 9.48 -7.63 14.87
C PRO A 159 9.38 -6.25 14.16
N VAL A 160 8.63 -5.33 14.76
CA VAL A 160 8.31 -4.01 14.18
C VAL A 160 9.54 -3.16 13.87
N GLU A 161 10.66 -3.38 14.56
CA GLU A 161 11.93 -2.69 14.34
C GLU A 161 12.57 -3.02 12.99
N LYS A 162 12.13 -4.12 12.35
CA LYS A 162 12.55 -4.54 11.02
C LYS A 162 11.64 -4.03 9.91
N VAL A 163 10.70 -3.14 10.22
CA VAL A 163 9.76 -2.55 9.28
C VAL A 163 10.13 -1.08 9.06
N ASN A 164 10.79 -0.81 7.95
CA ASN A 164 11.15 0.54 7.53
C ASN A 164 10.03 1.10 6.65
N LEU A 165 9.39 2.17 7.09
CA LEU A 165 8.34 2.87 6.36
C LEU A 165 8.86 4.23 5.91
N SER A 166 9.03 4.41 4.60
CA SER A 166 9.63 5.61 4.01
C SER A 166 9.05 5.93 2.65
N ASP A 167 8.81 7.22 2.40
CA ASP A 167 8.35 7.72 1.10
C ASP A 167 9.43 7.67 0.01
N SER A 168 10.71 7.63 0.42
CA SER A 168 11.85 7.44 -0.47
C SER A 168 12.68 6.24 -0.05
N LYS A 169 13.04 5.39 -1.02
CA LYS A 169 13.92 4.24 -0.80
C LYS A 169 15.41 4.57 -1.01
N LYS A 170 15.72 5.77 -1.51
CA LYS A 170 17.10 6.22 -1.79
C LYS A 170 18.05 6.13 -0.59
N PRO A 171 17.68 6.55 0.64
CA PRO A 171 18.59 6.48 1.79
C PRO A 171 19.03 5.06 2.18
N TYR A 172 18.26 4.06 1.75
CA TYR A 172 18.50 2.64 2.07
C TYR A 172 19.44 1.94 1.07
N GLY A 173 19.81 2.62 -0.01
CA GLY A 173 20.78 2.09 -0.99
C GLY A 173 22.14 1.77 -0.37
N VAL A 174 22.56 2.56 0.64
CA VAL A 174 23.66 2.21 1.56
C VAL A 174 23.13 2.36 2.99
N TRP A 175 23.01 1.26 3.69
CA TRP A 175 22.41 1.22 5.04
C TRP A 175 23.37 0.61 6.05
N ASN A 176 23.65 1.35 7.13
CA ASN A 176 24.58 0.92 8.18
C ASN A 176 25.96 0.47 7.64
N GLY A 177 26.48 1.18 6.62
CA GLY A 177 27.75 0.86 5.98
C GLY A 177 27.75 -0.38 5.06
N LYS A 178 26.57 -0.96 4.79
CA LYS A 178 26.40 -2.08 3.87
C LYS A 178 25.68 -1.62 2.60
N GLN A 179 26.01 -2.21 1.47
CA GLN A 179 25.27 -2.01 0.25
C GLN A 179 23.88 -2.66 0.37
N GLY A 180 22.84 -1.91 0.05
CA GLY A 180 21.47 -2.39 0.05
C GLY A 180 21.18 -3.26 -1.18
N LEU A 181 20.33 -4.28 -1.00
CA LEU A 181 19.72 -5.07 -2.06
C LEU A 181 18.20 -4.97 -1.86
N LEU A 182 17.46 -4.53 -2.89
CA LEU A 182 16.01 -4.32 -2.83
C LEU A 182 15.27 -5.32 -3.72
N ILE A 183 14.19 -5.88 -3.19
CA ILE A 183 13.17 -6.60 -3.94
C ILE A 183 11.93 -5.72 -3.99
N ASP A 184 11.55 -5.22 -5.18
CA ASP A 184 10.47 -4.26 -5.39
C ASP A 184 9.88 -4.44 -6.80
N ASP A 185 8.58 -4.30 -6.94
CA ASP A 185 7.86 -4.44 -8.22
C ASP A 185 7.81 -3.12 -9.02
N ARG A 186 8.29 -2.00 -8.44
CA ARG A 186 8.14 -0.67 -9.04
C ARG A 186 9.47 -0.07 -9.45
N ASP A 187 9.66 0.13 -10.76
CA ASP A 187 10.85 0.77 -11.34
C ASP A 187 11.23 2.10 -10.68
N LYS A 188 10.24 2.91 -10.29
CA LYS A 188 10.49 4.16 -9.58
C LYS A 188 11.33 3.94 -8.33
N TYR A 189 10.93 3.01 -7.47
CA TYR A 189 11.62 2.74 -6.21
C TYR A 189 12.94 2.03 -6.41
N VAL A 190 13.02 1.11 -7.38
CA VAL A 190 14.26 0.47 -7.79
C VAL A 190 15.28 1.51 -8.26
N ASN A 191 14.86 2.48 -9.08
CA ASN A 191 15.74 3.54 -9.56
C ASN A 191 16.19 4.48 -8.45
N GLU A 192 15.27 4.93 -7.58
CA GLU A 192 15.63 5.74 -6.39
C GLU A 192 16.63 5.00 -5.49
N PHE A 193 16.44 3.70 -5.29
CA PHE A 193 17.32 2.87 -4.47
C PHE A 193 18.73 2.75 -5.08
N ARG A 194 18.81 2.55 -6.40
CA ARG A 194 20.08 2.53 -7.15
C ARG A 194 20.81 3.88 -7.10
N GLU A 195 20.09 4.99 -7.21
CA GLU A 195 20.68 6.33 -7.02
C GLU A 195 21.27 6.51 -5.62
N GLY A 196 20.78 5.78 -4.63
CA GLY A 196 21.33 5.72 -3.28
C GLY A 196 22.53 4.78 -3.12
N GLY A 197 23.00 4.11 -4.19
CA GLY A 197 24.11 3.17 -4.17
C GLY A 197 23.71 1.71 -3.94
N GLY A 198 22.41 1.40 -3.97
CA GLY A 198 21.88 0.04 -3.86
C GLY A 198 21.89 -0.77 -5.15
N ILE A 199 21.43 -2.01 -5.06
CA ILE A 199 21.30 -2.97 -6.17
C ILE A 199 19.84 -3.37 -6.33
#